data_af10b654f2c8757c7d73e119705d0e0f
#
_entry.id   af10b654f2c8757c7d73e119705d0e0f
#
_cell.length_a   1.000
_cell.length_b   1.000
_cell.length_c   1.000
_cell.angle_alpha   90.00
_cell.angle_beta   90.00
_cell.angle_gamma   90.00
#
_symmetry.space_group_name_H-M   'P 1'
#
loop_
_entity.id
_entity.type
_entity.pdbx_description
1 polymer ?
#
loop_
_entity_poly.entity_id
_entity_poly.type
_entity_poly.pdbx_seq_one_letter_code
_entity_poly.pdbx_strand_id
1 'polypeptide(L)'
;MESWESTGLPGGPNHRFDLVRARLDHELAAGWSLYVATIADRIVGMLAIRPGDKHLDQLFVAPSFQGRGIGKALLAFARTQMPAEVWLRTAVDNVRAVRWYEREGFRKEREELRPDQPWKRGYYRWRRT
;
A
#
# COMPACT_ATOMS: atom_id res chain seq x y z
N MET A 1 7.47 21.46 -3.23
CA MET A 1 6.71 21.16 -4.46
C MET A 1 6.86 19.69 -4.81
N GLU A 2 5.78 19.06 -5.13
CA GLU A 2 5.79 17.64 -5.51
C GLU A 2 6.18 17.48 -6.96
N SER A 3 6.99 16.51 -7.25
CA SER A 3 7.28 16.10 -8.61
C SER A 3 6.98 14.62 -8.78
N TRP A 4 6.66 14.23 -9.99
CA TRP A 4 6.20 12.88 -10.30
C TRP A 4 7.09 12.26 -11.36
N GLU A 5 7.45 10.99 -11.16
CA GLU A 5 8.23 10.24 -12.11
C GLU A 5 7.58 8.89 -12.39
N SER A 6 7.51 8.54 -13.66
CA SER A 6 7.10 7.20 -14.03
C SER A 6 8.11 6.19 -13.51
N THR A 7 7.62 5.11 -12.89
CA THR A 7 8.49 4.05 -12.41
C THR A 7 8.91 3.11 -13.52
N GLY A 8 8.25 3.19 -14.67
CA GLY A 8 8.48 2.27 -15.76
C GLY A 8 7.94 0.87 -15.51
N LEU A 9 7.20 0.69 -14.42
CA LEU A 9 6.66 -0.62 -14.07
C LEU A 9 5.18 -0.70 -14.41
N PRO A 10 4.77 -1.70 -15.20
CA PRO A 10 3.35 -1.92 -15.46
C PRO A 10 2.65 -2.44 -14.21
N GLY A 11 1.36 -2.17 -14.11
CA GLY A 11 0.54 -2.64 -12.99
C GLY A 11 0.15 -4.11 -13.07
N GLY A 12 0.56 -4.82 -14.12
CA GLY A 12 0.22 -6.22 -14.32
C GLY A 12 -0.12 -6.51 -15.77
N PRO A 13 -0.44 -7.78 -16.11
CA PRO A 13 -0.66 -8.17 -17.51
C PRO A 13 -1.77 -7.38 -18.22
N ASN A 14 -2.80 -6.98 -17.49
CA ASN A 14 -3.95 -6.24 -18.05
C ASN A 14 -4.08 -4.87 -17.43
N HIS A 15 -2.98 -4.31 -16.95
CA HIS A 15 -3.04 -3.01 -16.31
C HIS A 15 -3.46 -1.92 -17.32
N ARG A 16 -4.23 -0.97 -16.83
CA ARG A 16 -4.67 0.19 -17.61
C ARG A 16 -4.38 1.47 -16.85
N PHE A 17 -3.33 1.47 -16.06
CA PHE A 17 -2.93 2.61 -15.27
C PHE A 17 -1.41 2.70 -15.24
N ASP A 18 -0.93 3.91 -15.00
CA ASP A 18 0.50 4.17 -14.83
C ASP A 18 0.81 4.29 -13.34
N LEU A 19 1.97 3.79 -12.96
CA LEU A 19 2.47 3.95 -11.60
C LEU A 19 3.54 5.03 -11.60
N VAL A 20 3.34 6.06 -10.81
CA VAL A 20 4.21 7.23 -10.76
C VAL A 20 4.71 7.42 -9.34
N ARG A 21 6.00 7.65 -9.20
CA ARG A 21 6.60 7.94 -7.90
C ARG A 21 6.49 9.43 -7.61
N ALA A 22 5.95 9.76 -6.44
CA ALA A 22 5.92 11.12 -5.94
C ALA A 22 7.27 11.46 -5.30
N ARG A 23 7.72 12.67 -5.50
CA ARG A 23 8.94 13.16 -4.85
C ARG A 23 8.58 14.29 -3.90
N LEU A 24 8.59 13.96 -2.62
CA LEU A 24 8.34 14.90 -1.54
C LEU A 24 9.62 14.96 -0.71
N ASP A 25 10.35 16.06 -0.82
CA ASP A 25 11.69 16.17 -0.24
C ASP A 25 11.77 15.74 1.21
N HIS A 26 10.87 16.22 2.04
CA HIS A 26 10.90 15.92 3.47
C HIS A 26 10.52 14.46 3.77
N GLU A 27 9.68 13.84 2.94
CA GLU A 27 9.31 12.43 3.11
C GLU A 27 10.42 11.50 2.66
N LEU A 28 11.12 11.87 1.61
CA LEU A 28 12.29 11.12 1.17
C LEU A 28 13.36 11.10 2.25
N ALA A 29 13.55 12.24 2.93
CA ALA A 29 14.50 12.32 4.03
C ALA A 29 14.10 11.44 5.21
N ALA A 30 12.80 11.17 5.39
CA ALA A 30 12.27 10.30 6.44
C ALA A 30 12.21 8.82 6.03
N GLY A 31 12.68 8.49 4.83
CA GLY A 31 12.68 7.11 4.34
C GLY A 31 11.37 6.64 3.71
N TRP A 32 10.43 7.55 3.49
CA TRP A 32 9.16 7.24 2.85
C TRP A 32 9.27 7.22 1.34
N SER A 33 8.49 6.36 0.71
CA SER A 33 8.30 6.35 -0.74
C SER A 33 6.81 6.37 -1.04
N LEU A 34 6.40 7.29 -1.86
CA LEU A 34 4.99 7.48 -2.22
C LEU A 34 4.81 7.26 -3.72
N TYR A 35 3.85 6.43 -4.06
CA TYR A 35 3.50 6.14 -5.45
C TYR A 35 2.01 6.38 -5.67
N VAL A 36 1.65 6.79 -6.87
CA VAL A 36 0.25 6.92 -7.25
C VAL A 36 -0.01 6.15 -8.53
N ALA A 37 -1.19 5.55 -8.61
CA ALA A 37 -1.69 4.95 -9.84
C ALA A 37 -2.54 5.99 -10.55
N THR A 38 -2.30 6.18 -11.85
CA THR A 38 -3.02 7.17 -12.64
C THR A 38 -3.64 6.54 -13.88
N ILE A 39 -4.81 7.02 -14.25
CA ILE A 39 -5.48 6.69 -15.52
C ILE A 39 -5.86 8.01 -16.14
N ALA A 40 -5.38 8.29 -17.37
CA ALA A 40 -5.65 9.54 -18.07
C ALA A 40 -5.40 10.77 -17.18
N ASP A 41 -4.26 10.79 -16.51
CA ASP A 41 -3.81 11.86 -15.61
C ASP A 41 -4.64 12.02 -14.33
N ARG A 42 -5.55 11.08 -14.06
CA ARG A 42 -6.33 11.08 -12.82
C ARG A 42 -5.74 10.10 -11.83
N ILE A 43 -5.58 10.53 -10.58
CA ILE A 43 -5.11 9.64 -9.52
C ILE A 43 -6.25 8.71 -9.13
N VAL A 44 -6.02 7.40 -9.28
CA VAL A 44 -7.02 6.37 -8.96
C VAL A 44 -6.58 5.47 -7.82
N GLY A 45 -5.33 5.60 -7.39
CA GLY A 45 -4.82 4.82 -6.26
C GLY A 45 -3.56 5.43 -5.68
N MET A 46 -3.20 5.00 -4.48
CA MET A 46 -2.02 5.51 -3.78
C MET A 46 -1.37 4.40 -2.97
N LEU A 47 -0.04 4.43 -2.91
CA LEU A 47 0.75 3.51 -2.12
C LEU A 47 1.83 4.29 -1.39
N ALA A 48 1.87 4.18 -0.06
CA ALA A 48 2.94 4.77 0.75
C ALA A 48 3.64 3.66 1.53
N ILE A 49 4.94 3.55 1.36
CA ILE A 49 5.75 2.51 2.00
C ILE A 49 7.00 3.10 2.63
N ARG A 50 7.53 2.41 3.63
CA ARG A 50 8.86 2.65 4.19
C ARG A 50 9.68 1.39 4.00
N PRO A 51 10.42 1.28 2.89
CA PRO A 51 11.14 0.03 2.58
C PRO A 51 12.16 -0.38 3.63
N GLY A 52 12.83 0.58 4.27
CA GLY A 52 13.79 0.29 5.33
C GLY A 52 13.18 -0.40 6.54
N ASP A 53 11.91 -0.14 6.82
CA ASP A 53 11.16 -0.75 7.92
C ASP A 53 10.28 -1.91 7.46
N LYS A 54 10.23 -2.19 6.16
CA LYS A 54 9.35 -3.19 5.56
C LYS A 54 7.87 -2.91 5.84
N HIS A 55 7.53 -1.62 5.93
CA HIS A 55 6.21 -1.16 6.35
C HIS A 55 5.40 -0.62 5.18
N LEU A 56 4.18 -1.15 5.03
CA LEU A 56 3.17 -0.61 4.13
C LEU A 56 2.25 0.28 4.94
N ASP A 57 2.37 1.60 4.75
CA ASP A 57 1.60 2.57 5.53
C ASP A 57 0.23 2.84 4.95
N GLN A 58 0.14 3.04 3.65
CA GLN A 58 -1.11 3.37 2.98
C GLN A 58 -1.22 2.60 1.67
N LEU A 59 -2.38 2.03 1.44
CA LEU A 59 -2.77 1.50 0.14
C LEU A 59 -4.23 1.87 -0.07
N PHE A 60 -4.47 2.68 -1.08
CA PHE A 60 -5.80 3.22 -1.34
C PHE A 60 -6.13 3.09 -2.83
N VAL A 61 -7.38 2.74 -3.12
CA VAL A 61 -7.93 2.75 -4.48
C VAL A 61 -9.23 3.52 -4.45
N ALA A 62 -9.38 4.46 -5.38
CA ALA A 62 -10.60 5.26 -5.47
C ALA A 62 -11.82 4.35 -5.62
N PRO A 63 -12.93 4.65 -4.93
CA PRO A 63 -14.10 3.74 -4.92
C PRO A 63 -14.58 3.32 -6.30
N SER A 64 -14.63 4.24 -7.26
CA SER A 64 -15.10 3.91 -8.61
C SER A 64 -14.13 3.04 -9.40
N PHE A 65 -12.92 2.82 -8.89
CA PHE A 65 -11.90 2.01 -9.55
C PHE A 65 -11.57 0.73 -8.81
N GLN A 66 -12.26 0.45 -7.72
CA GLN A 66 -12.09 -0.81 -6.99
C GLN A 66 -12.62 -1.98 -7.82
N GLY A 67 -12.06 -3.17 -7.58
CA GLY A 67 -12.44 -4.35 -8.31
C GLY A 67 -11.81 -4.49 -9.69
N ARG A 68 -10.85 -3.63 -10.03
CA ARG A 68 -10.16 -3.64 -11.34
C ARG A 68 -8.71 -4.11 -11.26
N GLY A 69 -8.29 -4.62 -10.10
CA GLY A 69 -6.93 -5.13 -9.91
C GLY A 69 -5.88 -4.08 -9.58
N ILE A 70 -6.26 -2.82 -9.39
CA ILE A 70 -5.32 -1.75 -9.06
C ILE A 70 -4.69 -1.99 -7.70
N GLY A 71 -5.50 -2.30 -6.69
CA GLY A 71 -4.99 -2.57 -5.35
C GLY A 71 -4.04 -3.75 -5.33
N LYS A 72 -4.37 -4.81 -6.06
CA LYS A 72 -3.51 -5.99 -6.17
C LYS A 72 -2.19 -5.65 -6.84
N ALA A 73 -2.21 -4.82 -7.88
CA ALA A 73 -1.00 -4.40 -8.56
C ALA A 73 -0.13 -3.50 -7.67
N LEU A 74 -0.75 -2.60 -6.90
CA LEU A 74 -0.02 -1.76 -5.94
C LEU A 74 0.65 -2.62 -4.87
N LEU A 75 -0.06 -3.63 -4.35
CA LEU A 75 0.50 -4.54 -3.36
C LEU A 75 1.64 -5.37 -3.96
N ALA A 76 1.49 -5.85 -5.19
CA ALA A 76 2.55 -6.58 -5.87
C ALA A 76 3.79 -5.70 -6.03
N PHE A 77 3.60 -4.44 -6.37
CA PHE A 77 4.72 -3.50 -6.46
C PHE A 77 5.38 -3.29 -5.09
N ALA A 78 4.60 -3.14 -4.03
CA ALA A 78 5.14 -3.01 -2.67
C ALA A 78 6.03 -4.21 -2.32
N ARG A 79 5.61 -5.42 -2.71
CA ARG A 79 6.39 -6.62 -2.49
C ARG A 79 7.70 -6.66 -3.28
N THR A 80 7.77 -5.99 -4.42
CA THR A 80 9.05 -5.87 -5.15
C THR A 80 10.02 -4.95 -4.43
N GLN A 81 9.51 -3.97 -3.68
CA GLN A 81 10.34 -3.05 -2.92
C GLN A 81 10.72 -3.62 -1.55
N MET A 82 9.95 -4.57 -1.05
CA MET A 82 10.15 -5.21 0.26
C MET A 82 9.99 -6.73 0.08
N PRO A 83 10.95 -7.39 -0.60
CA PRO A 83 10.71 -8.76 -1.08
C PRO A 83 10.73 -9.83 0.00
N ALA A 84 11.32 -9.57 1.15
CA ALA A 84 11.40 -10.58 2.20
C ALA A 84 10.13 -10.64 3.03
N GLU A 85 9.57 -9.49 3.37
CA GLU A 85 8.37 -9.39 4.18
C GLU A 85 7.78 -8.00 4.10
N VAL A 86 6.50 -7.89 4.44
CA VAL A 86 5.78 -6.62 4.52
C VAL A 86 4.87 -6.70 5.74
N TRP A 87 4.87 -5.64 6.56
CA TRP A 87 3.92 -5.56 7.65
C TRP A 87 3.06 -4.30 7.52
N LEU A 88 1.88 -4.37 8.07
CA LEU A 88 0.94 -3.25 8.08
C LEU A 88 0.08 -3.31 9.34
N ARG A 89 -0.63 -2.22 9.58
CA ARG A 89 -1.59 -2.16 10.66
C ARG A 89 -2.87 -1.52 10.16
N THR A 90 -3.99 -1.99 10.68
CA THR A 90 -5.29 -1.45 10.34
C THR A 90 -6.26 -1.71 11.49
N ALA A 91 -7.36 -0.96 11.55
CA ALA A 91 -8.39 -1.21 12.54
C ALA A 91 -8.97 -2.62 12.34
N VAL A 92 -9.10 -3.39 13.43
CA VAL A 92 -9.65 -4.76 13.33
C VAL A 92 -11.10 -4.74 12.85
N ASP A 93 -11.81 -3.63 13.07
CA ASP A 93 -13.20 -3.47 12.62
C ASP A 93 -13.31 -3.19 11.11
N ASN A 94 -12.20 -2.90 10.46
CA ASN A 94 -12.19 -2.73 9.01
C ASN A 94 -12.15 -4.11 8.35
N VAL A 95 -13.27 -4.82 8.45
CA VAL A 95 -13.39 -6.22 8.06
C VAL A 95 -13.04 -6.43 6.58
N ARG A 96 -13.46 -5.50 5.72
CA ARG A 96 -13.19 -5.61 4.29
C ARG A 96 -11.69 -5.58 3.99
N ALA A 97 -10.97 -4.64 4.59
CA ALA A 97 -9.52 -4.55 4.40
C ALA A 97 -8.81 -5.77 4.99
N VAL A 98 -9.18 -6.15 6.21
CA VAL A 98 -8.58 -7.32 6.88
C VAL A 98 -8.74 -8.57 6.04
N ARG A 99 -9.93 -8.84 5.54
CA ARG A 99 -10.18 -10.01 4.70
C ARG A 99 -9.39 -9.97 3.40
N TRP A 100 -9.27 -8.78 2.81
CA TRP A 100 -8.49 -8.63 1.59
C TRP A 100 -7.01 -8.94 1.84
N TYR A 101 -6.44 -8.36 2.90
CA TYR A 101 -5.04 -8.63 3.23
C TYR A 101 -4.81 -10.10 3.58
N GLU A 102 -5.74 -10.73 4.29
CA GLU A 102 -5.62 -12.16 4.60
C GLU A 102 -5.64 -13.00 3.34
N ARG A 103 -6.50 -12.68 2.36
CA ARG A 103 -6.48 -13.37 1.07
C ARG A 103 -5.17 -13.17 0.32
N GLU A 104 -4.51 -12.04 0.54
CA GLU A 104 -3.21 -11.76 -0.08
C GLU A 104 -2.05 -12.36 0.69
N GLY A 105 -2.31 -13.13 1.72
CA GLY A 105 -1.28 -13.87 2.44
C GLY A 105 -0.78 -13.24 3.74
N PHE A 106 -1.40 -12.15 4.16
CA PHE A 106 -1.06 -11.53 5.44
C PHE A 106 -1.70 -12.29 6.58
N ARG A 107 -1.00 -12.36 7.71
CA ARG A 107 -1.50 -12.99 8.92
C ARG A 107 -1.39 -12.03 10.10
N LYS A 108 -2.42 -12.01 10.93
CA LYS A 108 -2.43 -11.16 12.12
C LYS A 108 -1.40 -11.67 13.13
N GLU A 109 -0.57 -10.76 13.62
CA GLU A 109 0.45 -11.06 14.64
C GLU A 109 0.01 -10.62 16.03
N ARG A 110 -0.67 -9.48 16.14
CA ARG A 110 -1.11 -8.96 17.42
C ARG A 110 -2.17 -7.89 17.24
N GLU A 111 -2.81 -7.53 18.34
CA GLU A 111 -3.73 -6.41 18.41
C GLU A 111 -3.25 -5.43 19.46
N GLU A 112 -3.62 -4.18 19.31
CA GLU A 112 -3.28 -3.12 20.22
C GLU A 112 -4.48 -2.22 20.43
N LEU A 113 -4.81 -1.95 21.71
CA LEU A 113 -5.83 -0.95 22.07
C LEU A 113 -5.11 0.28 22.60
N ARG A 114 -5.28 1.41 21.93
CA ARG A 114 -4.66 2.66 22.34
C ARG A 114 -5.66 3.48 23.14
N PRO A 115 -5.19 4.18 24.22
CA PRO A 115 -6.09 4.98 25.06
C PRO A 115 -6.80 6.11 24.31
N ASP A 116 -6.18 6.60 23.22
CA ASP A 116 -6.70 7.72 22.45
C ASP A 116 -7.66 7.30 21.33
N GLN A 117 -7.93 6.00 21.19
CA GLN A 117 -8.75 5.48 20.10
C GLN A 117 -9.78 4.48 20.62
N PRO A 118 -11.03 4.56 20.13
CA PRO A 118 -12.09 3.64 20.57
C PRO A 118 -12.05 2.27 19.89
N TRP A 119 -11.11 2.03 18.97
CA TRP A 119 -11.03 0.79 18.22
C TRP A 119 -9.65 0.16 18.37
N LYS A 120 -9.61 -1.16 18.23
CA LYS A 120 -8.37 -1.91 18.29
C LYS A 120 -7.66 -1.85 16.94
N ARG A 121 -6.34 -1.86 16.99
CA ARG A 121 -5.47 -1.90 15.82
C ARG A 121 -4.88 -3.29 15.70
N GLY A 122 -5.00 -3.91 14.54
CA GLY A 122 -4.36 -5.18 14.25
C GLY A 122 -3.07 -4.98 13.47
N TYR A 123 -2.07 -5.80 13.78
CA TYR A 123 -0.80 -5.81 13.07
C TYR A 123 -0.74 -7.08 12.25
N TYR A 124 -0.45 -6.96 10.95
CA TYR A 124 -0.48 -8.04 9.99
C TYR A 124 0.84 -8.11 9.25
N ARG A 125 1.28 -9.31 8.95
CA ARG A 125 2.54 -9.52 8.25
C ARG A 125 2.41 -10.55 7.15
N TRP A 126 3.03 -10.24 6.02
CA TRP A 126 3.25 -11.18 4.93
C TRP A 126 4.74 -11.51 4.88
N ARG A 127 5.08 -12.77 4.74
CA ARG A 127 6.45 -13.22 4.55
C ARG A 127 6.54 -14.01 3.27
N ARG A 128 7.62 -13.79 2.55
CA ARG A 128 7.92 -14.58 1.37
C ARG A 128 8.21 -16.02 1.78
N THR A 129 7.59 -16.97 1.08
CA THR A 129 7.81 -18.40 1.32
C THR A 129 8.97 -18.93 0.51
#